data_2b2ec35617671bdd6d873384e5518293
#
_entry.id   2b2ec35617671bdd6d873384e5518293
#
_cell.length_a   1.000
_cell.length_b   1.000
_cell.length_c   1.000
_cell.angle_alpha   90.00
_cell.angle_beta   90.00
_cell.angle_gamma   90.00
#
_symmetry.space_group_name_H-M   'P 1'
#
loop_
_entity.id
_entity.type
_entity.pdbx_description
1 polymer ?
#
loop_
_entity_poly.entity_id
_entity_poly.type
_entity_poly.pdbx_seq_one_letter_code
_entity_poly.pdbx_strand_id
1 'polypeptide(L)'
;MTGVQTCALPIYLKQRGEPNTPEAIASHETIQFGAITASPDWRFVEDGREVRVTCTPRFITNSADAAIQYAEAGGGLTRVMFYQAADALRRGRLRIVLAKFEQPPLPIHLVYPTSRLLSAKVRTFIDLVTGISEWHFGER
;
A
#
# COMPACT_ATOMS: atom_id res chain seq x y z
N MET A 1 -9.95 5.50 -3.87
CA MET A 1 -9.60 4.08 -4.07
C MET A 1 -8.35 3.76 -3.28
N THR A 2 -8.37 2.69 -2.51
CA THR A 2 -7.28 2.33 -1.59
C THR A 2 -6.59 1.08 -2.10
N GLY A 3 -5.70 1.26 -3.07
CA GLY A 3 -4.84 0.18 -3.55
C GLY A 3 -3.55 0.08 -2.74
N VAL A 4 -2.98 -1.11 -2.68
CA VAL A 4 -1.61 -1.33 -2.22
C VAL A 4 -0.67 -0.87 -3.32
N GLN A 5 0.35 -0.08 -2.99
CA GLN A 5 1.31 0.46 -3.94
C GLN A 5 2.71 -0.02 -3.61
N THR A 6 3.46 -0.41 -4.64
CA THR A 6 4.90 -0.67 -4.52
C THR A 6 5.66 0.62 -4.80
N CYS A 7 6.47 1.07 -3.84
CA CYS A 7 7.16 2.36 -3.88
C CYS A 7 8.63 2.24 -3.52
N ALA A 8 9.45 3.14 -4.07
CA ALA A 8 10.85 3.29 -3.71
C ALA A 8 11.34 4.73 -3.91
N LEU A 9 12.46 5.07 -3.27
CA LEU A 9 13.15 6.33 -3.47
C LEU A 9 13.68 6.45 -4.91
N PRO A 10 13.47 7.58 -5.61
CA PRO A 10 13.94 7.75 -6.99
C PRO A 10 15.44 7.52 -7.20
N ILE A 11 16.30 7.93 -6.26
CA ILE A 11 17.75 7.70 -6.37
C ILE A 11 18.12 6.23 -6.21
N TYR A 12 17.39 5.48 -5.37
CA TYR A 12 17.54 4.03 -5.26
C TYR A 12 17.26 3.35 -6.61
N LEU A 13 16.16 3.75 -7.26
CA LEU A 13 15.77 3.23 -8.58
C LEU A 13 16.81 3.56 -9.68
N LYS A 14 17.42 4.76 -9.62
CA LYS A 14 18.50 5.12 -10.55
C LYS A 14 19.74 4.25 -10.37
N GLN A 15 20.06 3.86 -9.13
CA GLN A 15 21.26 3.08 -8.82
C GLN A 15 21.07 1.58 -9.05
N ARG A 16 19.88 1.06 -8.72
CA ARG A 16 19.59 -0.38 -8.75
C ARG A 16 18.75 -0.82 -9.96
N GLY A 17 18.28 0.13 -10.77
CA GLY A 17 17.30 -0.10 -11.83
C GLY A 17 15.87 -0.03 -11.30
N GLU A 18 14.92 0.19 -12.20
CA GLU A 18 13.51 0.13 -11.91
C GLU A 18 12.97 -1.27 -12.26
N PRO A 19 12.28 -1.96 -11.34
CA PRO A 19 11.68 -3.25 -11.66
C PRO A 19 10.56 -3.04 -12.69
N ASN A 20 10.62 -3.77 -13.81
CA ASN A 20 9.62 -3.71 -14.88
C ASN A 20 8.62 -4.87 -14.83
N THR A 21 8.93 -5.92 -14.09
CA THR A 21 8.08 -7.08 -13.83
C THR A 21 8.07 -7.42 -12.34
N PRO A 22 7.03 -8.12 -11.84
CA PRO A 22 7.00 -8.55 -10.43
C PRO A 22 8.23 -9.38 -10.02
N GLU A 23 8.70 -10.27 -10.88
CA GLU A 23 9.84 -11.15 -10.59
C GLU A 23 11.14 -10.37 -10.38
N ALA A 24 11.28 -9.22 -11.03
CA ALA A 24 12.46 -8.36 -10.88
C ALA A 24 12.65 -7.87 -9.44
N ILE A 25 11.60 -7.89 -8.60
CA ILE A 25 11.67 -7.54 -7.18
C ILE A 25 12.67 -8.44 -6.44
N ALA A 26 12.82 -9.70 -6.85
CA ALA A 26 13.74 -10.63 -6.21
C ALA A 26 15.21 -10.14 -6.22
N SER A 27 15.56 -9.22 -7.12
CA SER A 27 16.89 -8.59 -7.17
C SER A 27 17.01 -7.30 -6.37
N HIS A 28 15.94 -6.87 -5.73
CA HIS A 28 15.88 -5.64 -4.94
C HIS A 28 15.84 -5.91 -3.45
N GLU A 29 16.35 -4.95 -2.67
CA GLU A 29 16.09 -4.90 -1.24
C GLU A 29 14.61 -4.60 -0.99
N THR A 30 13.98 -5.34 -0.09
CA THR A 30 12.56 -5.17 0.22
C THR A 30 12.33 -4.85 1.69
N ILE A 31 11.26 -4.11 1.92
CA ILE A 31 10.80 -3.68 3.24
C ILE A 31 9.40 -4.25 3.44
N GLN A 32 9.24 -5.12 4.44
CA GLN A 32 7.98 -5.76 4.76
C GLN A 32 7.18 -4.93 5.75
N PHE A 33 6.00 -4.48 5.33
CA PHE A 33 5.00 -3.89 6.22
C PHE A 33 3.99 -4.97 6.64
N GLY A 34 4.15 -5.48 7.85
CA GLY A 34 3.42 -6.66 8.34
C GLY A 34 1.91 -6.45 8.54
N ALA A 35 1.42 -5.20 8.56
CA ALA A 35 -0.03 -4.94 8.66
C ALA A 35 -0.79 -5.27 7.37
N ILE A 36 -0.12 -5.32 6.20
CA ILE A 36 -0.74 -5.72 4.94
C ILE A 36 -0.77 -7.24 4.80
N THR A 37 0.32 -7.89 5.11
CA THR A 37 0.44 -9.35 5.07
C THR A 37 1.52 -9.85 6.02
N ALA A 38 1.24 -10.94 6.70
CA ALA A 38 2.24 -11.64 7.50
C ALA A 38 3.16 -12.53 6.63
N SER A 39 2.74 -12.83 5.39
CA SER A 39 3.54 -13.57 4.43
C SER A 39 4.62 -12.70 3.81
N PRO A 40 5.83 -13.21 3.58
CA PRO A 40 6.85 -12.51 2.82
C PRO A 40 6.51 -12.38 1.33
N ASP A 41 5.44 -13.05 0.88
CA ASP A 41 5.04 -13.03 -0.52
C ASP A 41 4.31 -11.74 -0.88
N TRP A 42 4.79 -11.11 -1.93
CA TRP A 42 4.11 -10.00 -2.56
C TRP A 42 3.25 -10.50 -3.72
N ARG A 43 2.00 -10.07 -3.73
CA ARG A 43 1.02 -10.52 -4.72
C ARG A 43 0.74 -9.41 -5.72
N PHE A 44 0.77 -9.76 -6.98
CA PHE A 44 0.51 -8.90 -8.13
C PHE A 44 -0.53 -9.56 -9.04
N VAL A 45 -0.97 -8.84 -10.06
CA VAL A 45 -1.84 -9.37 -11.11
C VAL A 45 -1.17 -9.10 -12.46
N GLU A 46 -0.98 -10.13 -13.26
CA GLU A 46 -0.50 -10.04 -14.62
C GLU A 46 -1.44 -10.82 -15.53
N ASP A 47 -1.96 -10.20 -16.59
CA ASP A 47 -2.91 -10.79 -17.52
C ASP A 47 -4.10 -11.50 -16.83
N GLY A 48 -4.61 -10.88 -15.75
CA GLY A 48 -5.72 -11.43 -14.97
C GLY A 48 -5.38 -12.59 -14.05
N ARG A 49 -4.10 -12.96 -13.93
CA ARG A 49 -3.62 -14.04 -13.06
C ARG A 49 -2.84 -13.49 -11.89
N GLU A 50 -2.99 -14.12 -10.72
CA GLU A 50 -2.18 -13.78 -9.55
C GLU A 50 -0.73 -14.26 -9.74
N VAL A 51 0.20 -13.32 -9.60
CA VAL A 51 1.64 -13.58 -9.56
C VAL A 51 2.12 -13.35 -8.13
N ARG A 52 2.87 -14.31 -7.58
CA ARG A 52 3.45 -14.24 -6.23
C ARG A 52 4.95 -14.18 -6.33
N VAL A 53 5.52 -13.20 -5.65
CA VAL A 53 6.98 -13.04 -5.54
C VAL A 53 7.36 -13.18 -4.08
N THR A 54 8.10 -14.23 -3.76
CA THR A 54 8.64 -14.43 -2.41
C THR A 54 9.83 -13.47 -2.22
N CYS A 55 9.70 -12.59 -1.23
CA CYS A 55 10.72 -11.62 -0.88
C CYS A 55 11.49 -12.05 0.36
N THR A 56 12.77 -11.70 0.40
CA THR A 56 13.57 -11.78 1.64
C THR A 56 13.75 -10.34 2.15
N PRO A 57 12.86 -9.87 3.04
CA PRO A 57 12.88 -8.48 3.45
C PRO A 57 14.11 -8.18 4.33
N ARG A 58 14.77 -7.07 4.03
CA ARG A 58 15.88 -6.54 4.85
C ARG A 58 15.38 -5.85 6.12
N PHE A 59 14.18 -5.32 6.08
CA PHE A 59 13.54 -4.65 7.20
C PHE A 59 12.07 -5.07 7.30
N ILE A 60 11.62 -5.43 8.50
CA ILE A 60 10.25 -5.82 8.79
C ILE A 60 9.71 -4.90 9.87
N THR A 61 8.53 -4.35 9.66
CA THR A 61 7.88 -3.45 10.61
C THR A 61 6.35 -3.57 10.53
N ASN A 62 5.68 -3.26 11.62
CA ASN A 62 4.21 -3.10 11.67
C ASN A 62 3.79 -1.62 11.57
N SER A 63 4.71 -0.69 11.38
CA SER A 63 4.45 0.72 11.18
C SER A 63 4.64 1.11 9.71
N ALA A 64 3.58 1.65 9.09
CA ALA A 64 3.65 2.18 7.73
C ALA A 64 4.64 3.34 7.64
N ASP A 65 4.65 4.22 8.64
CA ASP A 65 5.56 5.38 8.68
C ASP A 65 7.02 4.94 8.72
N ALA A 66 7.34 3.92 9.52
CA ALA A 66 8.70 3.38 9.57
C ALA A 66 9.11 2.73 8.25
N ALA A 67 8.20 2.00 7.58
CA ALA A 67 8.46 1.43 6.26
C ALA A 67 8.71 2.51 5.22
N ILE A 68 7.89 3.57 5.22
CA ILE A 68 8.00 4.71 4.30
C ILE A 68 9.31 5.46 4.53
N GLN A 69 9.62 5.82 5.78
CA GLN A 69 10.86 6.54 6.12
C GLN A 69 12.10 5.74 5.75
N TYR A 70 12.09 4.42 5.97
CA TYR A 70 13.21 3.58 5.58
C TYR A 70 13.34 3.47 4.06
N ALA A 71 12.23 3.42 3.32
CA ALA A 71 12.24 3.48 1.86
C ALA A 71 12.76 4.85 1.35
N GLU A 72 12.35 5.97 1.98
CA GLU A 72 12.85 7.32 1.69
C GLU A 72 14.35 7.46 1.97
N ALA A 73 14.88 6.71 2.93
CA ALA A 73 16.31 6.64 3.21
C ALA A 73 17.08 5.72 2.23
N GLY A 74 16.41 5.15 1.22
CA GLY A 74 17.04 4.27 0.23
C GLY A 74 17.14 2.80 0.65
N GLY A 75 16.36 2.38 1.65
CA GLY A 75 16.36 1.01 2.17
C GLY A 75 15.78 -0.04 1.22
N GLY A 76 15.15 0.37 0.11
CA GLY A 76 14.61 -0.54 -0.90
C GLY A 76 13.17 -0.25 -1.30
N LEU A 77 12.52 -1.28 -1.83
CA LEU A 77 11.11 -1.26 -2.21
C LEU A 77 10.23 -1.54 -0.99
N THR A 78 9.12 -0.81 -0.86
CA THR A 78 8.09 -1.10 0.15
C THR A 78 6.71 -1.20 -0.48
N ARG A 79 5.80 -1.93 0.16
CA ARG A 79 4.39 -1.99 -0.20
C ARG A 79 3.54 -1.45 0.93
N VAL A 80 2.82 -0.38 0.65
CA VAL A 80 1.94 0.32 1.59
C VAL A 80 0.64 0.70 0.90
N MET A 81 -0.38 1.07 1.66
CA MET A 81 -1.60 1.63 1.07
C MET A 81 -1.30 3.00 0.46
N PHE A 82 -1.94 3.33 -0.66
CA PHE A 82 -1.70 4.58 -1.39
C PHE A 82 -1.81 5.80 -0.48
N TYR A 83 -2.85 5.88 0.36
CA TYR A 83 -3.06 7.01 1.25
C TYR A 83 -1.94 7.18 2.30
N GLN A 84 -1.26 6.09 2.68
CA GLN A 84 -0.12 6.14 3.62
C GLN A 84 1.10 6.79 2.96
N ALA A 85 1.34 6.49 1.68
CA ALA A 85 2.48 7.03 0.92
C ALA A 85 2.18 8.37 0.24
N ALA A 86 0.94 8.85 0.25
CA ALA A 86 0.48 9.99 -0.54
C ALA A 86 1.34 11.25 -0.36
N ASP A 87 1.76 11.58 0.86
CA ASP A 87 2.62 12.72 1.13
C ASP A 87 4.03 12.55 0.54
N ALA A 88 4.63 11.39 0.72
CA ALA A 88 5.95 11.07 0.18
C ALA A 88 5.95 11.07 -1.36
N LEU A 89 4.87 10.58 -1.97
CA LEU A 89 4.68 10.58 -3.43
C LEU A 89 4.51 12.01 -3.97
N ARG A 90 3.65 12.83 -3.35
CA ARG A 90 3.46 14.24 -3.75
C ARG A 90 4.74 15.06 -3.66
N ARG A 91 5.57 14.79 -2.67
CA ARG A 91 6.87 15.46 -2.48
C ARG A 91 7.99 14.87 -3.34
N GLY A 92 7.70 13.85 -4.15
CA GLY A 92 8.70 13.19 -4.98
C GLY A 92 9.77 12.41 -4.19
N ARG A 93 9.54 12.14 -2.90
CA ARG A 93 10.44 11.36 -2.06
C ARG A 93 10.31 9.87 -2.32
N LEU A 94 9.13 9.43 -2.76
CA LEU A 94 8.90 8.09 -3.27
C LEU A 94 8.31 8.15 -4.68
N ARG A 95 8.48 7.05 -5.42
CA ARG A 95 7.87 6.83 -6.73
C ARG A 95 7.24 5.47 -6.77
N ILE A 96 6.04 5.38 -7.35
CA ILE A 96 5.35 4.11 -7.58
C ILE A 96 6.07 3.36 -8.70
N VAL A 97 6.28 2.07 -8.50
CA VAL A 97 6.76 1.12 -9.50
C VAL A 97 5.75 -0.01 -9.65
N LEU A 98 5.77 -0.71 -10.78
CA LEU A 98 4.89 -1.85 -11.06
C LEU A 98 3.37 -1.53 -11.00
N ALA A 99 2.98 -0.27 -11.22
CA ALA A 99 1.58 0.18 -11.10
C ALA A 99 0.59 -0.65 -11.94
N LYS A 100 1.01 -1.15 -13.10
CA LYS A 100 0.18 -1.98 -13.99
C LYS A 100 -0.09 -3.38 -13.46
N PHE A 101 0.68 -3.84 -12.47
CA PHE A 101 0.55 -5.15 -11.86
C PHE A 101 -0.14 -5.13 -10.49
N GLU A 102 -0.59 -3.97 -10.05
CA GLU A 102 -1.23 -3.85 -8.74
C GLU A 102 -2.56 -4.61 -8.70
N GLN A 103 -2.85 -5.15 -7.51
CA GLN A 103 -4.14 -5.77 -7.25
C GLN A 103 -5.26 -4.72 -7.30
N PRO A 104 -6.51 -5.15 -7.58
CA PRO A 104 -7.66 -4.27 -7.46
C PRO A 104 -7.71 -3.57 -6.09
N PRO A 105 -8.23 -2.34 -6.03
CA PRO A 105 -8.37 -1.62 -4.78
C PRO A 105 -9.14 -2.40 -3.73
N LEU A 106 -8.66 -2.34 -2.48
CA LEU A 106 -9.36 -2.94 -1.35
C LEU A 106 -10.50 -2.05 -0.90
N PRO A 107 -11.70 -2.60 -0.63
CA PRO A 107 -12.81 -1.84 -0.09
C PRO A 107 -12.52 -1.43 1.36
N ILE A 108 -12.97 -0.23 1.73
CA ILE A 108 -13.02 0.20 3.14
C ILE A 108 -14.42 -0.12 3.67
N HIS A 109 -14.46 -0.83 4.79
CA HIS A 109 -15.70 -1.22 5.43
C HIS A 109 -15.90 -0.47 6.75
N LEU A 110 -17.10 0.04 6.95
CA LEU A 110 -17.55 0.49 8.26
C LEU A 110 -18.17 -0.70 9.00
N VAL A 111 -17.49 -1.15 10.06
CA VAL A 111 -17.92 -2.32 10.84
C VAL A 111 -18.49 -1.84 12.18
N TYR A 112 -19.69 -2.28 12.50
CA TYR A 112 -20.36 -1.97 13.76
C TYR A 112 -21.15 -3.18 14.27
N PRO A 113 -21.35 -3.31 15.61
CA PRO A 113 -22.10 -4.42 16.17
C PRO A 113 -23.56 -4.39 15.66
N THR A 114 -24.05 -5.54 15.23
CA THR A 114 -25.49 -5.70 14.92
C THR A 114 -26.28 -5.74 16.24
N SER A 115 -26.94 -4.65 16.56
CA SER A 115 -27.93 -4.63 17.65
C SER A 115 -29.31 -4.31 17.07
N ARG A 116 -30.37 -4.82 17.71
CA ARG A 116 -31.75 -4.50 17.31
C ARG A 116 -32.05 -3.00 17.34
N LEU A 117 -31.30 -2.24 18.13
CA LEU A 117 -31.38 -0.80 18.26
C LEU A 117 -29.98 -0.21 18.21
N LEU A 118 -29.59 0.32 17.07
CA LEU A 118 -28.42 1.19 16.98
C LEU A 118 -28.69 2.48 17.78
N SER A 119 -27.75 2.86 18.63
CA SER A 119 -27.85 4.14 19.32
C SER A 119 -27.89 5.29 18.31
N ALA A 120 -28.56 6.37 18.64
CA ALA A 120 -28.67 7.54 17.77
C ALA A 120 -27.28 8.06 17.35
N LYS A 121 -26.30 8.03 18.26
CA LYS A 121 -24.90 8.44 17.98
C LYS A 121 -24.25 7.59 16.88
N VAL A 122 -24.41 6.27 16.96
CA VAL A 122 -23.85 5.36 15.95
C VAL A 122 -24.53 5.56 14.61
N ARG A 123 -25.86 5.71 14.60
CA ARG A 123 -26.62 5.99 13.38
C ARG A 123 -26.16 7.29 12.73
N THR A 124 -26.11 8.39 13.50
CA THR A 124 -25.65 9.70 12.98
C THR A 124 -24.22 9.61 12.41
N PHE A 125 -23.34 8.86 13.07
CA PHE A 125 -21.97 8.66 12.54
C PHE A 125 -21.98 7.88 11.22
N ILE A 126 -22.76 6.80 11.13
CA ILE A 126 -22.91 6.03 9.88
C ILE A 126 -23.44 6.94 8.76
N ASP A 127 -24.53 7.70 9.05
CA ASP A 127 -25.16 8.60 8.07
C ASP A 127 -24.17 9.68 7.61
N LEU A 128 -23.39 10.24 8.53
CA LEU A 128 -22.34 11.21 8.20
C LEU A 128 -21.28 10.60 7.28
N VAL A 129 -20.74 9.45 7.66
CA VAL A 129 -19.65 8.79 6.92
C VAL A 129 -20.11 8.31 5.55
N THR A 130 -21.32 7.75 5.46
CA THR A 130 -21.89 7.28 4.18
C THR A 130 -22.43 8.42 3.31
N GLY A 131 -22.78 9.56 3.92
CA GLY A 131 -23.23 10.76 3.22
C GLY A 131 -22.10 11.57 2.59
N ILE A 132 -20.84 11.32 2.97
CA ILE A 132 -19.68 11.90 2.29
C ILE A 132 -19.54 11.17 0.95
N SER A 133 -19.93 11.84 -0.14
CA SER A 133 -19.93 11.23 -1.48
C SER A 133 -18.54 11.03 -2.07
N GLU A 134 -17.52 11.75 -1.56
CA GLU A 134 -16.17 11.71 -2.08
C GLU A 134 -15.14 11.57 -0.94
N TRP A 135 -14.64 10.35 -0.75
CA TRP A 135 -13.50 10.09 0.12
C TRP A 135 -12.22 10.17 -0.71
N HIS A 136 -11.48 11.27 -0.57
CA HIS A 136 -10.18 11.42 -1.19
C HIS A 136 -9.10 10.72 -0.32
N PHE A 137 -8.90 9.42 -0.53
CA PHE A 137 -7.78 8.70 0.08
C PHE A 137 -6.47 8.88 -0.71
N GLY A 138 -6.30 10.03 -1.35
CA GLY A 138 -5.22 10.36 -2.25
C GLY A 138 -5.59 10.09 -3.71
N GLU A 139 -5.57 11.13 -4.54
CA GLU A 139 -5.64 11.02 -5.99
C GLU A 139 -4.22 10.82 -6.54
N ARG A 140 -4.15 10.05 -7.64
CA ARG A 140 -2.88 9.88 -8.38
C ARG A 140 -2.49 11.18 -9.05
#